data_a0487996069d7042ecb5b7d97f1e10f0
#
_entry.id   a0487996069d7042ecb5b7d97f1e10f0
#
_cell.length_a   1.000
_cell.length_b   1.000
_cell.length_c   1.000
_cell.angle_alpha   90.00
_cell.angle_beta   90.00
_cell.angle_gamma   90.00
#
_symmetry.space_group_name_H-M   'P 1'
#
loop_
_entity.id
_entity.type
_entity.pdbx_description
1 polymer ?
#
loop_
_entity_poly.entity_id
_entity_poly.type
_entity_poly.pdbx_seq_one_letter_code
_entity_poly.pdbx_strand_id
1 'polypeptide(L)'
;MCIRDSVETGTKYGGSAIDEYIATQILIWLIAHGQLGTGYETQIVNEFTANSPAAKPIFYQLRENVVNYHTIPSFATDDPSAVGAYTHDLKYNESNGKNETTLVDENHVLGNFAVSYPGVDFSVSGNQLRISTDKKEFGTITAEKRLPSSVPGVVTGGTKYWLRDEYQNVVTFDVEGSAEPVKCYFSLEIKAGTLQLV
;
A
#
# COMPACT_ATOMS: atom_id res chain seq x y z
N MET A 1 -1.87 10.36 -2.16
CA MET A 1 -2.65 11.54 -1.73
C MET A 1 -1.73 12.38 -0.86
N CYS A 2 -1.33 13.55 -1.34
CA CYS A 2 -0.36 14.35 -0.62
C CYS A 2 -1.09 15.08 0.52
N ILE A 3 -0.58 14.94 1.74
CA ILE A 3 -1.07 15.65 2.93
C ILE A 3 -1.07 17.18 2.68
N ARG A 4 -0.19 17.66 1.81
CA ARG A 4 -0.09 19.05 1.38
C ARG A 4 -1.34 19.57 0.67
N ASP A 5 -2.05 18.73 -0.11
CA ASP A 5 -3.22 19.16 -0.87
C ASP A 5 -4.41 19.52 0.02
N SER A 6 -4.52 18.94 1.22
CA SER A 6 -5.58 19.28 2.16
C SER A 6 -5.36 20.63 2.84
N VAL A 7 -4.12 21.08 2.98
CA VAL A 7 -3.78 22.38 3.61
C VAL A 7 -3.87 23.55 2.62
N GLU A 8 -3.54 23.31 1.35
CA GLU A 8 -3.54 24.37 0.31
C GLU A 8 -4.91 24.63 -0.31
N THR A 9 -5.83 23.68 -0.29
CA THR A 9 -7.14 23.81 -0.97
C THR A 9 -8.31 24.14 -0.06
N GLY A 10 -8.10 24.33 1.25
CA GLY A 10 -9.17 24.57 2.24
C GLY A 10 -10.12 23.36 2.37
N THR A 11 -10.80 23.24 3.41
CA THR A 11 -11.88 22.32 3.84
C THR A 11 -12.25 21.15 2.92
N LYS A 12 -11.35 20.22 2.67
CA LYS A 12 -11.60 19.00 1.87
C LYS A 12 -12.40 17.94 2.64
N TYR A 13 -12.29 17.95 3.96
CA TYR A 13 -12.87 16.93 4.85
C TYR A 13 -14.02 17.44 5.72
N GLY A 14 -14.52 18.64 5.45
CA GLY A 14 -15.73 19.19 6.10
C GLY A 14 -15.48 19.92 7.42
N GLY A 15 -14.22 20.16 7.79
CA GLY A 15 -13.86 21.01 8.93
C GLY A 15 -13.37 22.40 8.50
N SER A 16 -12.84 23.17 9.44
CA SER A 16 -12.05 24.37 9.13
C SER A 16 -10.64 23.98 8.69
N ALA A 17 -9.92 24.91 8.06
CA ALA A 17 -8.50 24.70 7.71
C ALA A 17 -7.64 24.36 8.95
N ILE A 18 -8.00 24.88 10.13
CA ILE A 18 -7.33 24.57 11.39
C ILE A 18 -7.61 23.13 11.82
N ASP A 19 -8.86 22.64 11.69
CA ASP A 19 -9.22 21.27 12.03
C ASP A 19 -8.49 20.25 11.13
N GLU A 20 -8.43 20.54 9.83
CA GLU A 20 -7.68 19.73 8.87
C GLU A 20 -6.17 19.73 9.17
N TYR A 21 -5.61 20.89 9.51
CA TYR A 21 -4.21 21.01 9.92
C TYR A 21 -3.92 20.17 11.17
N ILE A 22 -4.73 20.30 12.24
CA ILE A 22 -4.56 19.54 13.48
C ILE A 22 -4.63 18.03 13.19
N ALA A 23 -5.65 17.56 12.47
CA ALA A 23 -5.81 16.16 12.10
C ALA A 23 -4.60 15.62 11.33
N THR A 24 -4.10 16.42 10.38
CA THR A 24 -2.94 16.07 9.57
C THR A 24 -1.66 15.99 10.42
N GLN A 25 -1.43 16.94 11.33
CA GLN A 25 -0.26 16.94 12.20
C GLN A 25 -0.26 15.74 13.15
N ILE A 26 -1.40 15.39 13.74
CA ILE A 26 -1.54 14.19 14.57
C ILE A 26 -1.17 12.94 13.78
N LEU A 27 -1.67 12.80 12.56
CA LEU A 27 -1.40 11.64 11.71
C LEU A 27 0.09 11.52 11.36
N ILE A 28 0.73 12.61 10.93
CA ILE A 28 2.16 12.66 10.65
C ILE A 28 2.96 12.24 11.88
N TRP A 29 2.63 12.80 13.03
CA TRP A 29 3.33 12.52 14.28
C TRP A 29 3.20 11.06 14.68
N LEU A 30 1.99 10.47 14.61
CA LEU A 30 1.77 9.06 14.90
C LEU A 30 2.53 8.12 13.97
N ILE A 31 2.58 8.44 12.66
CA ILE A 31 3.36 7.67 11.69
C ILE A 31 4.87 7.78 12.00
N ALA A 32 5.36 9.00 12.21
CA ALA A 32 6.78 9.25 12.43
C ALA A 32 7.32 8.55 13.69
N HIS A 33 6.48 8.36 14.69
CA HIS A 33 6.85 7.70 15.96
C HIS A 33 6.44 6.22 16.03
N GLY A 34 5.90 5.64 14.93
CA GLY A 34 5.45 4.26 14.92
C GLY A 34 4.28 3.98 15.88
N GLN A 35 3.47 5.00 16.17
CA GLN A 35 2.35 4.92 17.12
C GLN A 35 0.99 4.73 16.44
N LEU A 36 0.92 4.81 15.11
CA LEU A 36 -0.30 4.56 14.35
C LEU A 36 -0.75 3.11 14.55
N GLY A 37 -2.02 2.90 14.92
CA GLY A 37 -2.59 1.58 15.19
C GLY A 37 -2.23 1.00 16.56
N THR A 38 -1.53 1.73 17.43
CA THR A 38 -1.20 1.30 18.80
C THR A 38 -2.24 1.78 19.80
N GLY A 39 -2.13 1.29 21.05
CA GLY A 39 -2.99 1.77 22.15
C GLY A 39 -2.87 3.27 22.44
N TYR A 40 -1.77 3.92 22.07
CA TYR A 40 -1.55 5.35 22.26
C TYR A 40 -2.28 6.23 21.24
N GLU A 41 -2.64 5.69 20.06
CA GLU A 41 -3.33 6.46 19.00
C GLU A 41 -4.58 7.16 19.55
N THR A 42 -5.45 6.41 20.21
CA THR A 42 -6.71 6.97 20.73
C THR A 42 -6.46 8.04 21.81
N GLN A 43 -5.48 7.86 22.66
CA GLN A 43 -5.12 8.84 23.70
C GLN A 43 -4.64 10.14 23.07
N ILE A 44 -3.68 10.07 22.15
CA ILE A 44 -3.11 11.21 21.43
C ILE A 44 -4.19 11.97 20.67
N VAL A 45 -5.03 11.25 19.91
CA VAL A 45 -6.11 11.87 19.14
C VAL A 45 -7.08 12.62 20.07
N ASN A 46 -7.49 12.01 21.18
CA ASN A 46 -8.39 12.66 22.12
C ASN A 46 -7.80 13.91 22.76
N GLU A 47 -6.52 13.86 23.15
CA GLU A 47 -5.82 14.97 23.80
C GLU A 47 -5.66 16.15 22.84
N PHE A 48 -5.15 15.92 21.63
CA PHE A 48 -4.87 17.00 20.67
C PHE A 48 -6.11 17.53 19.97
N THR A 49 -7.22 16.78 19.91
CA THR A 49 -8.48 17.27 19.35
C THR A 49 -9.45 17.86 20.41
N ALA A 50 -9.05 17.91 21.69
CA ALA A 50 -9.92 18.40 22.77
C ALA A 50 -10.46 19.83 22.52
N ASN A 51 -9.62 20.71 21.96
CA ASN A 51 -9.99 22.09 21.64
C ASN A 51 -10.50 22.28 20.18
N SER A 52 -10.46 21.24 19.36
CA SER A 52 -10.93 21.21 17.98
C SER A 52 -11.66 19.90 17.69
N PRO A 53 -12.85 19.69 18.25
CA PRO A 53 -13.54 18.39 18.14
C PRO A 53 -13.83 17.95 16.69
N ALA A 54 -13.95 18.91 15.75
CA ALA A 54 -14.12 18.63 14.33
C ALA A 54 -12.88 18.01 13.67
N ALA A 55 -11.68 18.19 14.26
CA ALA A 55 -10.46 17.55 13.75
C ALA A 55 -10.46 16.03 13.93
N LYS A 56 -11.17 15.50 14.93
CA LYS A 56 -11.19 14.08 15.23
C LYS A 56 -11.76 13.20 14.11
N PRO A 57 -12.97 13.45 13.58
CA PRO A 57 -13.48 12.68 12.44
C PRO A 57 -12.60 12.84 11.19
N ILE A 58 -12.00 14.01 10.97
CA ILE A 58 -11.08 14.26 9.87
C ILE A 58 -9.83 13.39 10.01
N PHE A 59 -9.28 13.29 11.22
CA PHE A 59 -8.15 12.40 11.50
C PHE A 59 -8.46 10.96 11.09
N TYR A 60 -9.61 10.41 11.48
CA TYR A 60 -9.95 9.03 11.15
C TYR A 60 -10.15 8.82 9.65
N GLN A 61 -10.71 9.80 8.92
CA GLN A 61 -10.80 9.72 7.46
C GLN A 61 -9.42 9.74 6.80
N LEU A 62 -8.52 10.61 7.24
CA LEU A 62 -7.13 10.67 6.75
C LEU A 62 -6.39 9.36 7.04
N ARG A 63 -6.53 8.85 8.27
CA ARG A 63 -5.95 7.58 8.70
C ARG A 63 -6.40 6.42 7.81
N GLU A 64 -7.69 6.31 7.58
CA GLU A 64 -8.26 5.28 6.72
C GLU A 64 -7.72 5.38 5.29
N ASN A 65 -7.63 6.58 4.73
CA ASN A 65 -7.06 6.80 3.41
C ASN A 65 -5.58 6.37 3.34
N VAL A 66 -4.78 6.65 4.37
CA VAL A 66 -3.37 6.24 4.42
C VAL A 66 -3.27 4.71 4.54
N VAL A 67 -4.04 4.08 5.43
CA VAL A 67 -4.05 2.63 5.58
C VAL A 67 -4.48 1.96 4.27
N ASN A 68 -5.56 2.42 3.65
CA ASN A 68 -6.03 1.89 2.37
C ASN A 68 -5.03 2.11 1.23
N TYR A 69 -4.28 3.23 1.26
CA TYR A 69 -3.23 3.46 0.27
C TYR A 69 -2.10 2.42 0.38
N HIS A 70 -1.71 2.03 1.59
CA HIS A 70 -0.65 1.05 1.83
C HIS A 70 -1.13 -0.41 1.83
N THR A 71 -2.45 -0.63 1.77
CA THR A 71 -2.98 -1.99 1.65
C THR A 71 -2.56 -2.61 0.32
N ILE A 72 -1.99 -3.81 0.39
CA ILE A 72 -1.54 -4.62 -0.74
C ILE A 72 -2.46 -5.83 -0.95
N PRO A 73 -2.44 -6.48 -2.13
CA PRO A 73 -3.15 -7.75 -2.35
C PRO A 73 -2.75 -8.81 -1.33
N SER A 74 -3.74 -9.55 -0.81
CA SER A 74 -3.57 -10.52 0.28
C SER A 74 -2.65 -11.70 -0.06
N PHE A 75 -2.43 -11.96 -1.35
CA PHE A 75 -1.55 -13.02 -1.84
C PHE A 75 -0.08 -12.57 -2.02
N ALA A 76 0.29 -11.36 -1.62
CA ALA A 76 1.62 -10.79 -1.78
C ALA A 76 2.13 -10.19 -0.46
N THR A 77 3.42 -9.85 -0.42
CA THR A 77 4.10 -9.20 0.71
C THR A 77 4.74 -7.89 0.27
N ASP A 78 4.86 -6.93 1.18
CA ASP A 78 5.64 -5.70 0.99
C ASP A 78 7.15 -5.89 1.29
N ASP A 79 7.51 -7.02 1.93
CA ASP A 79 8.90 -7.39 2.21
C ASP A 79 9.44 -8.32 1.11
N PRO A 80 10.38 -7.85 0.25
CA PRO A 80 10.98 -8.67 -0.79
C PRO A 80 11.78 -9.88 -0.25
N SER A 81 12.18 -9.87 1.02
CA SER A 81 12.87 -11.00 1.65
C SER A 81 11.91 -12.12 2.08
N ALA A 82 10.64 -11.82 2.24
CA ALA A 82 9.60 -12.75 2.67
C ALA A 82 8.85 -13.45 1.50
N VAL A 83 9.25 -13.21 0.25
CA VAL A 83 8.58 -13.73 -0.97
C VAL A 83 8.40 -15.24 -0.96
N GLY A 84 9.33 -16.00 -0.35
CA GLY A 84 9.22 -17.45 -0.24
C GLY A 84 7.94 -17.95 0.42
N ALA A 85 7.39 -17.21 1.37
CA ALA A 85 6.11 -17.52 2.03
C ALA A 85 4.88 -17.19 1.15
N TYR A 86 5.09 -16.42 0.07
CA TYR A 86 4.08 -16.00 -0.89
C TYR A 86 4.35 -16.59 -2.28
N THR A 87 4.79 -17.86 -2.30
CA THR A 87 4.96 -18.64 -3.52
C THR A 87 3.68 -19.42 -3.82
N HIS A 88 3.15 -19.28 -5.03
CA HIS A 88 1.88 -19.86 -5.44
C HIS A 88 2.05 -20.93 -6.50
N ASP A 89 1.30 -22.02 -6.34
CA ASP A 89 1.34 -23.17 -7.24
C ASP A 89 0.69 -22.87 -8.59
N LEU A 90 1.39 -23.17 -9.67
CA LEU A 90 0.82 -23.29 -11.01
C LEU A 90 0.45 -24.75 -11.30
N LYS A 91 -0.68 -24.94 -11.95
CA LYS A 91 -1.16 -26.25 -12.41
C LYS A 91 -1.15 -26.31 -13.93
N TYR A 92 -0.67 -27.42 -14.48
CA TYR A 92 -0.70 -27.63 -15.92
C TYR A 92 -2.16 -27.84 -16.41
N ASN A 93 -2.53 -27.07 -17.42
CA ASN A 93 -3.82 -27.17 -18.08
C ASN A 93 -3.65 -27.88 -19.44
N GLU A 94 -4.05 -29.15 -19.52
CA GLU A 94 -3.91 -29.96 -20.72
C GLU A 94 -4.67 -29.41 -21.93
N SER A 95 -5.74 -28.65 -21.71
CA SER A 95 -6.56 -28.13 -22.79
C SER A 95 -5.87 -27.05 -23.64
N ASN A 96 -4.93 -26.32 -23.06
CA ASN A 96 -4.20 -25.23 -23.74
C ASN A 96 -2.67 -25.37 -23.64
N GLY A 97 -2.17 -26.39 -22.92
CA GLY A 97 -0.74 -26.66 -22.78
C GLY A 97 0.02 -25.67 -21.88
N LYS A 98 -0.67 -24.85 -21.09
CA LYS A 98 -0.07 -23.83 -20.24
C LYS A 98 -0.17 -24.17 -18.75
N ASN A 99 0.74 -23.60 -17.96
CA ASN A 99 0.65 -23.63 -16.51
C ASN A 99 -0.19 -22.43 -16.04
N GLU A 100 -1.20 -22.65 -15.20
CA GLU A 100 -2.17 -21.65 -14.82
C GLU A 100 -2.48 -21.67 -13.33
N THR A 101 -2.84 -20.52 -12.79
CA THR A 101 -3.44 -20.38 -11.47
C THR A 101 -4.34 -19.15 -11.41
N THR A 102 -5.19 -19.09 -10.38
CA THR A 102 -5.97 -17.90 -10.07
C THR A 102 -5.77 -17.56 -8.60
N LEU A 103 -5.24 -16.39 -8.33
CA LEU A 103 -5.05 -15.86 -6.98
C LEU A 103 -6.23 -14.95 -6.64
N VAL A 104 -6.75 -15.07 -5.44
CA VAL A 104 -7.85 -14.24 -4.94
C VAL A 104 -7.30 -13.21 -3.96
N ASP A 105 -7.65 -11.97 -4.17
CA ASP A 105 -7.30 -10.88 -3.27
C ASP A 105 -8.43 -10.62 -2.28
N GLU A 106 -8.26 -11.08 -1.05
CA GLU A 106 -9.23 -10.89 0.05
C GLU A 106 -9.30 -9.43 0.53
N ASN A 107 -8.27 -8.61 0.20
CA ASN A 107 -8.23 -7.19 0.55
C ASN A 107 -8.95 -6.31 -0.49
N HIS A 108 -9.37 -6.88 -1.62
CA HIS A 108 -10.10 -6.20 -2.70
C HIS A 108 -9.38 -4.96 -3.28
N VAL A 109 -8.05 -4.92 -3.26
CA VAL A 109 -7.24 -3.79 -3.75
C VAL A 109 -6.52 -4.07 -5.08
N LEU A 110 -6.60 -5.31 -5.58
CA LEU A 110 -5.90 -5.79 -6.79
C LEU A 110 -6.12 -4.89 -8.01
N GLY A 111 -7.31 -4.34 -8.19
CA GLY A 111 -7.64 -3.44 -9.30
C GLY A 111 -6.78 -2.17 -9.35
N ASN A 112 -6.15 -1.81 -8.24
CA ASN A 112 -5.25 -0.65 -8.14
C ASN A 112 -3.79 -0.97 -8.49
N PHE A 113 -3.46 -2.25 -8.74
CA PHE A 113 -2.10 -2.69 -9.00
C PHE A 113 -1.88 -3.04 -10.48
N ALA A 114 -0.68 -2.77 -10.95
CA ALA A 114 -0.16 -3.28 -12.22
C ALA A 114 0.79 -4.43 -11.92
N VAL A 115 0.57 -5.56 -12.58
CA VAL A 115 1.43 -6.75 -12.46
C VAL A 115 2.01 -7.04 -13.83
N SER A 116 3.31 -7.27 -13.90
CA SER A 116 3.98 -7.71 -15.13
C SER A 116 5.19 -8.58 -14.81
N TYR A 117 5.42 -9.58 -15.64
CA TYR A 117 6.63 -10.40 -15.60
C TYR A 117 6.88 -11.01 -16.99
N PRO A 118 8.11 -10.99 -17.51
CA PRO A 118 8.40 -11.48 -18.85
C PRO A 118 7.99 -12.94 -19.07
N GLY A 119 7.15 -13.19 -20.08
CA GLY A 119 6.68 -14.53 -20.44
C GLY A 119 5.57 -15.07 -19.52
N VAL A 120 4.91 -14.20 -18.78
CA VAL A 120 3.72 -14.55 -17.98
C VAL A 120 2.57 -13.63 -18.37
N ASP A 121 1.43 -14.22 -18.67
CA ASP A 121 0.19 -13.50 -18.98
C ASP A 121 -0.60 -13.29 -17.68
N PHE A 122 -0.93 -12.05 -17.37
CA PHE A 122 -1.75 -11.66 -16.23
C PHE A 122 -3.07 -11.06 -16.69
N SER A 123 -4.16 -11.48 -16.06
CA SER A 123 -5.49 -10.92 -16.29
C SER A 123 -6.19 -10.68 -14.96
N VAL A 124 -6.60 -9.43 -14.73
CA VAL A 124 -7.33 -9.03 -13.52
C VAL A 124 -8.83 -8.97 -13.82
N SER A 125 -9.63 -9.65 -13.01
CA SER A 125 -11.09 -9.61 -13.06
C SER A 125 -11.66 -9.54 -11.64
N GLY A 126 -12.16 -8.36 -11.26
CA GLY A 126 -12.57 -8.08 -9.88
C GLY A 126 -11.40 -8.23 -8.91
N ASN A 127 -11.54 -9.13 -7.94
CA ASN A 127 -10.49 -9.44 -6.96
C ASN A 127 -9.66 -10.69 -7.34
N GLN A 128 -9.74 -11.16 -8.59
CA GLN A 128 -9.01 -12.34 -9.06
C GLN A 128 -7.90 -11.94 -10.04
N LEU A 129 -6.70 -12.47 -9.80
CA LEU A 129 -5.56 -12.44 -10.70
C LEU A 129 -5.41 -13.81 -11.36
N ARG A 130 -5.75 -13.90 -12.65
CA ARG A 130 -5.47 -15.08 -13.44
C ARG A 130 -4.08 -14.99 -14.04
N ILE A 131 -3.34 -16.07 -13.95
CA ILE A 131 -1.96 -16.21 -14.39
C ILE A 131 -1.87 -17.39 -15.34
N SER A 132 -1.23 -17.18 -16.51
CA SER A 132 -1.01 -18.23 -17.49
C SER A 132 0.38 -18.08 -18.11
N THR A 133 1.13 -19.18 -18.25
CA THR A 133 2.51 -19.15 -18.72
C THR A 133 3.01 -20.49 -19.22
N ASP A 134 3.98 -20.43 -20.15
CA ASP A 134 4.77 -21.59 -20.58
C ASP A 134 6.13 -21.67 -19.86
N LYS A 135 6.48 -20.68 -19.01
CA LYS A 135 7.72 -20.68 -18.26
C LYS A 135 7.73 -21.76 -17.19
N LYS A 136 8.93 -22.25 -16.89
CA LYS A 136 9.17 -23.28 -15.86
C LYS A 136 9.83 -22.75 -14.61
N GLU A 137 10.49 -21.59 -14.71
CA GLU A 137 11.25 -20.97 -13.62
C GLU A 137 10.82 -19.53 -13.44
N PHE A 138 10.69 -19.14 -12.20
CA PHE A 138 10.23 -17.81 -11.80
C PHE A 138 11.15 -17.22 -10.74
N GLY A 139 11.37 -15.93 -10.84
CA GLY A 139 11.91 -15.11 -9.76
C GLY A 139 10.79 -14.39 -9.03
N THR A 140 11.17 -13.35 -8.30
CA THR A 140 10.23 -12.46 -7.66
C THR A 140 9.41 -11.69 -8.69
N ILE A 141 8.09 -11.75 -8.56
CA ILE A 141 7.15 -10.96 -9.35
C ILE A 141 6.79 -9.73 -8.53
N THR A 142 6.87 -8.57 -9.14
CA THR A 142 6.53 -7.30 -8.52
C THR A 142 5.19 -6.80 -9.05
N ALA A 143 4.29 -6.44 -8.13
CA ALA A 143 3.10 -5.67 -8.45
C ALA A 143 3.26 -4.26 -7.90
N GLU A 144 2.93 -3.25 -8.71
CA GLU A 144 3.06 -1.84 -8.34
C GLU A 144 1.70 -1.15 -8.33
N LYS A 145 1.43 -0.38 -7.29
CA LYS A 145 0.19 0.39 -7.19
C LYS A 145 0.18 1.49 -8.24
N ARG A 146 -0.87 1.54 -9.04
CA ARG A 146 -1.08 2.59 -10.02
C ARG A 146 -1.38 3.90 -9.29
N LEU A 147 -0.61 4.94 -9.61
CA LEU A 147 -0.90 6.27 -9.11
C LEU A 147 -2.10 6.83 -9.89
N PRO A 148 -3.07 7.47 -9.22
CA PRO A 148 -4.13 8.18 -9.91
C PRO A 148 -3.50 9.25 -10.82
N SER A 149 -4.00 9.37 -12.06
CA SER A 149 -3.53 10.37 -13.04
C SER A 149 -3.71 11.83 -12.57
N SER A 150 -4.54 12.03 -11.54
CA SER A 150 -4.81 13.33 -10.91
C SER A 150 -3.83 13.70 -9.80
N VAL A 151 -2.93 12.78 -9.40
CA VAL A 151 -1.87 13.11 -8.45
C VAL A 151 -0.71 13.68 -9.25
N PRO A 152 -0.45 15.00 -9.20
CA PRO A 152 0.73 15.57 -9.82
C PRO A 152 1.94 14.90 -9.19
N GLY A 153 2.86 14.48 -10.04
CA GLY A 153 4.04 13.65 -9.78
C GLY A 153 4.42 13.61 -8.32
N VAL A 154 4.30 12.42 -7.78
CA VAL A 154 4.41 12.19 -6.36
C VAL A 154 5.77 12.59 -5.90
N VAL A 155 5.78 13.36 -4.89
CA VAL A 155 6.95 13.91 -4.26
C VAL A 155 7.70 12.80 -3.53
N THR A 156 8.88 12.43 -4.00
CA THR A 156 9.90 11.78 -3.16
C THR A 156 10.77 12.87 -2.57
N GLY A 157 10.35 13.44 -1.49
CA GLY A 157 11.26 14.17 -0.64
C GLY A 157 11.73 13.25 0.46
N GLY A 158 13.03 13.24 0.73
CA GLY A 158 13.53 12.60 1.94
C GLY A 158 12.92 13.27 3.14
N THR A 159 12.30 12.49 4.04
CA THR A 159 11.86 13.00 5.33
C THR A 159 13.10 13.27 6.17
N LYS A 160 13.41 14.52 6.43
CA LYS A 160 14.47 14.87 7.38
C LYS A 160 13.87 14.91 8.78
N TYR A 161 14.29 13.98 9.63
CA TYR A 161 13.99 14.00 11.06
C TYR A 161 15.04 14.84 11.76
N TRP A 162 14.60 15.84 12.50
CA TRP A 162 15.43 16.55 13.46
C TRP A 162 15.08 16.05 14.86
N LEU A 163 15.87 15.10 15.35
CA LEU A 163 15.79 14.66 16.74
C LEU A 163 16.56 15.66 17.60
N ARG A 164 15.87 16.36 18.49
CA ARG A 164 16.48 17.05 19.61
C ARG A 164 16.09 16.35 20.89
N ASP A 165 17.06 15.93 21.69
CA ASP A 165 16.86 15.12 22.90
C ASP A 165 15.94 15.73 23.95
N GLU A 166 15.60 17.03 23.87
CA GLU A 166 14.81 17.76 24.85
C GLU A 166 13.57 18.48 24.25
N TYR A 167 13.32 18.37 22.93
CA TYR A 167 12.23 19.09 22.27
C TYR A 167 11.48 18.22 21.27
N GLN A 168 10.30 18.69 20.90
CA GLN A 168 9.45 18.06 19.90
C GLN A 168 10.23 17.82 18.58
N ASN A 169 10.16 16.60 18.08
CA ASN A 169 10.72 16.24 16.79
C ASN A 169 10.08 17.06 15.66
N VAL A 170 10.87 17.73 14.88
CA VAL A 170 10.41 18.47 13.70
C VAL A 170 10.60 17.61 12.47
N VAL A 171 9.51 17.32 11.77
CA VAL A 171 9.53 16.63 10.48
C VAL A 171 9.42 17.69 9.40
N THR A 172 10.43 17.79 8.56
CA THR A 172 10.38 18.62 7.35
C THR A 172 10.35 17.73 6.12
N PHE A 173 9.48 18.06 5.17
CA PHE A 173 9.43 17.42 3.88
C PHE A 173 10.23 18.27 2.89
N ASP A 174 11.24 17.66 2.29
CA ASP A 174 11.93 18.26 1.16
C ASP A 174 11.21 17.81 -0.12
N VAL A 175 10.70 18.77 -0.90
CA VAL A 175 9.71 18.55 -1.97
C VAL A 175 10.42 18.45 -3.32
N GLU A 176 11.42 17.60 -3.45
CA GLU A 176 11.96 17.24 -4.77
C GLU A 176 11.90 15.73 -4.98
N GLY A 177 11.08 15.31 -5.93
CA GLY A 177 11.09 13.92 -6.38
C GLY A 177 9.72 13.30 -6.67
N SER A 178 9.74 12.07 -7.18
CA SER A 178 8.55 11.26 -7.45
C SER A 178 8.23 10.35 -6.28
N ALA A 179 6.96 10.06 -5.92
CA ALA A 179 6.68 9.00 -4.97
C ALA A 179 7.07 7.66 -5.57
N GLU A 180 7.68 6.85 -4.77
CA GLU A 180 7.74 5.45 -5.10
C GLU A 180 6.34 4.86 -4.93
N PRO A 181 5.81 4.17 -5.96
CA PRO A 181 4.55 3.47 -5.82
C PRO A 181 4.67 2.38 -4.74
N VAL A 182 3.57 2.12 -4.05
CA VAL A 182 3.50 0.97 -3.16
C VAL A 182 3.75 -0.29 -3.98
N LYS A 183 4.76 -1.07 -3.58
CA LYS A 183 5.15 -2.32 -4.24
C LYS A 183 4.79 -3.50 -3.35
N CYS A 184 4.43 -4.59 -4.00
CA CYS A 184 4.32 -5.87 -3.32
C CYS A 184 4.88 -6.99 -4.21
N TYR A 185 5.23 -8.10 -3.57
CA TYR A 185 6.04 -9.14 -4.15
C TYR A 185 5.40 -10.51 -3.90
N PHE A 186 5.50 -11.39 -4.89
CA PHE A 186 5.13 -12.81 -4.78
C PHE A 186 5.95 -13.63 -5.75
N SER A 187 5.85 -14.95 -5.69
CA SER A 187 6.50 -15.86 -6.62
C SER A 187 5.55 -16.95 -7.07
N LEU A 188 5.97 -17.69 -8.10
CA LEU A 188 5.23 -18.81 -8.65
C LEU A 188 6.12 -20.03 -8.67
N GLU A 189 5.53 -21.23 -8.52
CA GLU A 189 6.20 -22.49 -8.76
C GLU A 189 5.28 -23.47 -9.51
N ILE A 190 5.91 -24.37 -10.27
CA ILE A 190 5.16 -25.46 -10.91
C ILE A 190 5.15 -26.62 -9.96
N LYS A 191 3.97 -27.00 -9.50
CA LYS A 191 3.80 -28.23 -8.74
C LYS A 191 3.88 -29.42 -9.68
N ALA A 192 4.93 -30.23 -9.53
CA ALA A 192 5.04 -31.49 -10.26
C ALA A 192 3.78 -32.32 -10.02
N GLY A 193 3.01 -32.59 -11.09
CA GLY A 193 1.87 -33.48 -11.01
C GLY A 193 2.33 -34.86 -10.55
N THR A 194 1.63 -35.47 -9.60
CA THR A 194 1.88 -36.86 -9.24
C THR A 194 1.50 -37.70 -10.47
N LEU A 195 2.50 -38.27 -11.15
CA LEU A 195 2.27 -39.26 -12.18
C LEU A 195 1.56 -40.45 -11.50
N GLN A 196 0.25 -40.59 -11.70
CA GLN A 196 -0.41 -41.84 -11.45
C GLN A 196 -0.06 -42.76 -12.62
N LEU A 197 0.82 -43.73 -12.37
CA LEU A 197 0.97 -44.90 -13.24
C LEU A 197 -0.33 -45.65 -13.23
N VAL A 198 -1.02 -45.64 -14.34
CA VAL A 198 -2.18 -46.51 -14.63
C VAL A 198 -1.66 -47.86 -15.08
#